data_67c9f8739b6dadab1b0add2df50336a3
#
_entry.id   67c9f8739b6dadab1b0add2df50336a3
#
_cell.length_a   1.000
_cell.length_b   1.000
_cell.length_c   1.000
_cell.angle_alpha   90.00
_cell.angle_beta   90.00
_cell.angle_gamma   90.00
#
_symmetry.space_group_name_H-M   'P 1'
#
loop_
_entity.id
_entity.type
_entity.pdbx_description
1 polymer ?
#
loop_
_entity_poly.entity_id
_entity_poly.type
_entity_poly.pdbx_seq_one_letter_code
_entity_poly.pdbx_strand_id
1 'polypeptide(L)'
;MKIAVIGAGKIGGTIGSKWENAKHEVVYGLRDPSKKTGARSITDSLKGADAVLLALPGGDVVEFVRKWAKDLDGKIVIDATNNFRAASFNSWEELGSLIPKAHLYRAFNSLGWDVYADPVLGGAQADLFYAGPAGSSKTQIETLIADVGLRPIWVGDTDQVDTVDGVLRLWYTLSGLRGRRIAFKLISD
;
A
#
# COMPACT_ATOMS: atom_id res chain seq x y z
N MET A 1 -2.46 14.06 -7.55
CA MET A 1 -3.58 13.46 -6.77
C MET A 1 -3.49 13.93 -5.35
N LYS A 2 -4.61 13.96 -4.64
CA LYS A 2 -4.64 14.10 -3.19
C LYS A 2 -4.68 12.71 -2.54
N ILE A 3 -3.72 12.42 -1.67
CA ILE A 3 -3.52 11.09 -1.11
C ILE A 3 -3.56 11.15 0.42
N ALA A 4 -4.46 10.38 1.03
CA ALA A 4 -4.43 10.16 2.47
C ALA A 4 -3.53 8.97 2.80
N VAL A 5 -2.55 9.17 3.67
CA VAL A 5 -1.70 8.10 4.20
C VAL A 5 -2.13 7.82 5.64
N ILE A 6 -2.78 6.68 5.85
CA ILE A 6 -3.25 6.27 7.17
C ILE A 6 -2.16 5.45 7.86
N GLY A 7 -1.51 6.08 8.81
CA GLY A 7 -0.31 5.56 9.47
C GLY A 7 0.98 6.12 8.89
N ALA A 8 1.76 6.81 9.74
CA ALA A 8 3.01 7.47 9.38
C ALA A 8 4.25 6.73 9.93
N GLY A 9 4.16 5.40 10.04
CA GLY A 9 5.28 4.53 10.38
C GLY A 9 6.29 4.42 9.23
N LYS A 10 7.20 3.44 9.32
CA LYS A 10 8.26 3.25 8.31
C LYS A 10 7.69 3.10 6.89
N ILE A 11 6.66 2.29 6.69
CA ILE A 11 6.03 2.08 5.37
C ILE A 11 5.32 3.35 4.90
N GLY A 12 4.28 3.80 5.63
CA GLY A 12 3.48 4.95 5.22
C GLY A 12 4.28 6.25 5.13
N GLY A 13 5.23 6.46 6.06
CA GLY A 13 6.11 7.63 6.03
C GLY A 13 7.04 7.65 4.81
N THR A 14 7.64 6.49 4.46
CA THR A 14 8.54 6.40 3.31
C THR A 14 7.79 6.58 1.99
N ILE A 15 6.68 5.87 1.82
CA ILE A 15 5.87 5.96 0.58
C ILE A 15 5.28 7.36 0.44
N GLY A 16 4.70 7.91 1.51
CA GLY A 16 4.15 9.26 1.51
C GLY A 16 5.18 10.32 1.13
N SER A 17 6.41 10.23 1.65
CA SER A 17 7.49 11.16 1.29
C SER A 17 7.90 11.04 -0.19
N LYS A 18 7.88 9.83 -0.77
CA LYS A 18 8.11 9.65 -2.22
C LYS A 18 7.02 10.34 -3.05
N TRP A 19 5.76 10.21 -2.65
CA TRP A 19 4.64 10.88 -3.31
C TRP A 19 4.67 12.40 -3.15
N GLU A 20 5.09 12.93 -1.98
CA GLU A 20 5.34 14.37 -1.81
C GLU A 20 6.41 14.88 -2.80
N ASN A 21 7.51 14.12 -2.96
CA ASN A 21 8.56 14.44 -3.93
C ASN A 21 8.07 14.40 -5.38
N ALA A 22 7.14 13.49 -5.69
CA ALA A 22 6.46 13.39 -6.99
C ALA A 22 5.33 14.42 -7.16
N LYS A 23 5.19 15.40 -6.22
CA LYS A 23 4.23 16.51 -6.28
C LYS A 23 2.77 16.11 -6.09
N HIS A 24 2.51 15.00 -5.41
CA HIS A 24 1.17 14.72 -4.89
C HIS A 24 0.89 15.56 -3.64
N GLU A 25 -0.39 15.89 -3.41
CA GLU A 25 -0.85 16.44 -2.13
C GLU A 25 -1.01 15.28 -1.14
N VAL A 26 -0.05 15.07 -0.26
CA VAL A 26 -0.08 13.99 0.74
C VAL A 26 -0.54 14.52 2.09
N VAL A 27 -1.54 13.86 2.67
CA VAL A 27 -2.05 14.17 4.00
C VAL A 27 -1.95 12.94 4.89
N TYR A 28 -1.15 13.01 5.94
CA TYR A 28 -1.04 11.93 6.91
C TYR A 28 -2.21 11.96 7.89
N GLY A 29 -2.99 10.88 7.94
CA GLY A 29 -4.09 10.68 8.87
C GLY A 29 -3.65 9.89 10.10
N LEU A 30 -3.65 10.49 11.28
CA LEU A 30 -3.24 9.84 12.52
C LEU A 30 -4.33 9.92 13.59
N ARG A 31 -4.38 8.91 14.47
CA ARG A 31 -5.22 8.96 15.69
C ARG A 31 -4.80 10.11 16.61
N ASP A 32 -3.51 10.39 16.66
CA ASP A 32 -2.91 11.51 17.36
C ASP A 32 -2.04 12.32 16.39
N PRO A 33 -2.57 13.40 15.80
CA PRO A 33 -1.86 14.22 14.83
C PRO A 33 -0.59 14.90 15.36
N SER A 34 -0.47 15.07 16.68
CA SER A 34 0.71 15.71 17.28
C SER A 34 2.02 14.93 17.06
N LYS A 35 1.91 13.62 16.74
CA LYS A 35 3.06 12.72 16.51
C LYS A 35 3.80 12.95 15.19
N LYS A 36 3.26 13.76 14.28
CA LYS A 36 3.93 14.10 13.03
C LYS A 36 3.52 15.50 12.58
N THR A 37 4.49 16.36 12.34
CA THR A 37 4.25 17.70 11.79
C THR A 37 3.48 17.61 10.46
N GLY A 38 2.43 18.42 10.32
CA GLY A 38 1.56 18.43 9.13
C GLY A 38 0.52 17.29 9.07
N ALA A 39 0.54 16.37 10.03
CA ALA A 39 -0.51 15.36 10.11
C ALA A 39 -1.86 15.99 10.53
N ARG A 40 -2.94 15.33 10.14
CA ARG A 40 -4.32 15.72 10.46
C ARG A 40 -5.06 14.57 11.15
N SER A 41 -6.25 14.88 11.65
CA SER A 41 -7.18 13.84 12.07
C SER A 41 -7.48 12.90 10.88
N ILE A 42 -7.88 11.66 11.17
CA ILE A 42 -8.24 10.71 10.12
C ILE A 42 -9.40 11.29 9.27
N THR A 43 -10.42 11.86 9.91
CA THR A 43 -11.54 12.51 9.21
C THR A 43 -11.06 13.58 8.22
N ASP A 44 -10.16 14.46 8.64
CA ASP A 44 -9.70 15.55 7.78
C ASP A 44 -8.75 15.07 6.69
N SER A 45 -8.00 14.00 6.93
CA SER A 45 -7.13 13.40 5.92
C SER A 45 -7.91 12.72 4.79
N LEU A 46 -9.06 12.12 5.09
CA LEU A 46 -9.91 11.43 4.10
C LEU A 46 -10.74 12.39 3.24
N LYS A 47 -10.97 13.63 3.69
CA LYS A 47 -11.75 14.63 2.95
C LYS A 47 -11.10 14.98 1.61
N GLY A 48 -11.82 14.68 0.52
CA GLY A 48 -11.37 15.00 -0.85
C GLY A 48 -10.13 14.22 -1.30
N ALA A 49 -9.74 13.16 -0.60
CA ALA A 49 -8.68 12.27 -1.06
C ALA A 49 -9.16 11.45 -2.27
N ASP A 50 -8.31 11.36 -3.29
CA ASP A 50 -8.50 10.49 -4.46
C ASP A 50 -8.08 9.06 -4.15
N ALA A 51 -6.99 8.91 -3.38
CA ALA A 51 -6.44 7.63 -2.96
C ALA A 51 -6.15 7.60 -1.47
N VAL A 52 -6.23 6.42 -0.86
CA VAL A 52 -5.97 6.18 0.56
C VAL A 52 -5.01 5.00 0.69
N LEU A 53 -3.85 5.23 1.30
CA LEU A 53 -2.92 4.16 1.67
C LEU A 53 -3.20 3.71 3.11
N LEU A 54 -3.52 2.45 3.29
CA LEU A 54 -3.65 1.81 4.61
C LEU A 54 -2.29 1.22 5.01
N ALA A 55 -1.55 1.94 5.85
CA ALA A 55 -0.23 1.53 6.38
C ALA A 55 -0.29 1.34 7.90
N LEU A 56 -1.29 0.57 8.34
CA LEU A 56 -1.62 0.25 9.73
C LEU A 56 -1.07 -1.14 10.12
N PRO A 57 -1.02 -1.48 11.41
CA PRO A 57 -0.91 -2.87 11.83
C PRO A 57 -2.05 -3.71 11.25
N GLY A 58 -1.74 -4.89 10.70
CA GLY A 58 -2.74 -5.70 10.01
C GLY A 58 -3.94 -6.11 10.88
N GLY A 59 -3.75 -6.23 12.20
CA GLY A 59 -4.85 -6.50 13.14
C GLY A 59 -5.83 -5.33 13.33
N ASP A 60 -5.45 -4.11 12.95
CA ASP A 60 -6.29 -2.90 13.15
C ASP A 60 -7.08 -2.52 11.89
N VAL A 61 -6.76 -3.12 10.73
CA VAL A 61 -7.25 -2.64 9.43
C VAL A 61 -8.76 -2.80 9.26
N VAL A 62 -9.31 -3.91 9.70
CA VAL A 62 -10.75 -4.19 9.57
C VAL A 62 -11.58 -3.21 10.39
N GLU A 63 -11.20 -2.99 11.65
CA GLU A 63 -11.88 -2.03 12.52
C GLU A 63 -11.79 -0.61 11.94
N PHE A 64 -10.62 -0.25 11.41
CA PHE A 64 -10.42 1.02 10.74
C PHE A 64 -11.39 1.16 9.55
N VAL A 65 -11.39 0.20 8.62
CA VAL A 65 -12.23 0.25 7.43
C VAL A 65 -13.72 0.27 7.78
N ARG A 66 -14.15 -0.54 8.76
CA ARG A 66 -15.55 -0.53 9.24
C ARG A 66 -15.97 0.85 9.74
N LYS A 67 -15.09 1.52 10.50
CA LYS A 67 -15.38 2.85 11.04
C LYS A 67 -15.48 3.93 9.97
N TRP A 68 -14.64 3.83 8.93
CA TRP A 68 -14.50 4.87 7.90
C TRP A 68 -15.03 4.45 6.53
N ALA A 69 -15.84 3.40 6.46
CA ALA A 69 -16.32 2.80 5.21
C ALA A 69 -16.93 3.84 4.27
N LYS A 70 -17.79 4.74 4.78
CA LYS A 70 -18.44 5.78 3.97
C LYS A 70 -17.45 6.78 3.37
N ASP A 71 -16.34 7.04 4.06
CA ASP A 71 -15.31 7.96 3.59
C ASP A 71 -14.33 7.30 2.61
N LEU A 72 -14.30 5.96 2.58
CA LEU A 72 -13.47 5.15 1.69
C LEU A 72 -14.19 4.75 0.40
N ASP A 73 -15.52 4.69 0.42
CA ASP A 73 -16.32 4.31 -0.75
C ASP A 73 -16.03 5.22 -1.95
N GLY A 74 -15.88 4.60 -3.14
CA GLY A 74 -15.59 5.30 -4.41
C GLY A 74 -14.16 5.79 -4.56
N LYS A 75 -13.27 5.57 -3.58
CA LYS A 75 -11.86 5.95 -3.65
C LYS A 75 -10.97 4.78 -4.09
N ILE A 76 -9.76 5.10 -4.52
CA ILE A 76 -8.69 4.10 -4.59
C ILE A 76 -8.24 3.82 -3.17
N VAL A 77 -8.36 2.58 -2.72
CA VAL A 77 -7.89 2.15 -1.40
C VAL A 77 -6.76 1.13 -1.59
N ILE A 78 -5.60 1.43 -1.02
CA ILE A 78 -4.39 0.62 -1.17
C ILE A 78 -4.13 -0.07 0.18
N ASP A 79 -4.30 -1.39 0.23
CA ASP A 79 -3.99 -2.19 1.40
C ASP A 79 -2.52 -2.64 1.39
N ALA A 80 -1.70 -1.94 2.18
CA ALA A 80 -0.30 -2.30 2.44
C ALA A 80 -0.11 -3.02 3.78
N THR A 81 -1.19 -3.43 4.43
CA THR A 81 -1.13 -4.04 5.76
C THR A 81 -0.74 -5.51 5.71
N ASN A 82 -0.11 -6.02 6.76
CA ASN A 82 0.18 -7.43 6.92
C ASN A 82 -0.13 -7.88 8.34
N ASN A 83 -0.92 -8.94 8.48
CA ASN A 83 -1.21 -9.56 9.77
C ASN A 83 -0.42 -10.86 9.95
N PHE A 84 0.81 -10.76 10.45
CA PHE A 84 1.68 -11.91 10.70
C PHE A 84 1.23 -12.81 11.87
N ARG A 85 0.17 -12.42 12.59
CA ARG A 85 -0.38 -13.19 13.72
C ARG A 85 -1.63 -13.98 13.36
N ALA A 86 -2.23 -13.72 12.21
CA ALA A 86 -3.40 -14.42 11.71
C ALA A 86 -3.02 -15.57 10.76
N ALA A 87 -3.99 -16.41 10.41
CA ALA A 87 -3.81 -17.46 9.41
C ALA A 87 -3.59 -16.90 8.01
N SER A 88 -4.21 -15.77 7.67
CA SER A 88 -4.00 -15.01 6.43
C SER A 88 -3.22 -13.73 6.71
N PHE A 89 -2.36 -13.32 5.79
CA PHE A 89 -1.65 -12.03 5.87
C PHE A 89 -2.56 -10.83 5.62
N ASN A 90 -3.67 -11.02 4.91
CA ASN A 90 -4.63 -9.98 4.57
C ASN A 90 -6.01 -10.24 5.20
N SER A 91 -6.87 -9.23 5.15
CA SER A 91 -8.29 -9.29 5.49
C SER A 91 -9.15 -8.94 4.26
N TRP A 92 -8.73 -9.35 3.09
CA TRP A 92 -9.21 -8.87 1.80
C TRP A 92 -10.72 -9.01 1.61
N GLU A 93 -11.27 -10.19 1.87
CA GLU A 93 -12.72 -10.45 1.71
C GLU A 93 -13.56 -9.54 2.62
N GLU A 94 -13.12 -9.36 3.87
CA GLU A 94 -13.82 -8.50 4.82
C GLU A 94 -13.72 -7.03 4.42
N LEU A 95 -12.56 -6.56 3.95
CA LEU A 95 -12.40 -5.20 3.43
C LEU A 95 -13.31 -4.96 2.23
N GLY A 96 -13.32 -5.86 1.23
CA GLY A 96 -14.17 -5.75 0.05
C GLY A 96 -15.66 -5.71 0.39
N SER A 97 -16.08 -6.47 1.41
CA SER A 97 -17.47 -6.46 1.89
C SER A 97 -17.84 -5.15 2.59
N LEU A 98 -16.90 -4.53 3.29
CA LEU A 98 -17.13 -3.26 4.02
C LEU A 98 -17.13 -2.03 3.11
N ILE A 99 -16.37 -2.05 2.00
CA ILE A 99 -16.21 -0.93 1.07
C ILE A 99 -16.42 -1.38 -0.39
N PRO A 100 -17.60 -1.89 -0.75
CA PRO A 100 -17.86 -2.54 -2.04
C PRO A 100 -17.75 -1.61 -3.25
N LYS A 101 -17.75 -0.29 -3.04
CA LYS A 101 -17.60 0.71 -4.10
C LYS A 101 -16.18 1.25 -4.23
N ALA A 102 -15.28 0.89 -3.33
CA ALA A 102 -13.90 1.30 -3.41
C ALA A 102 -13.16 0.51 -4.50
N HIS A 103 -12.18 1.15 -5.15
CA HIS A 103 -11.21 0.47 -6.01
C HIS A 103 -10.09 -0.05 -5.11
N LEU A 104 -10.29 -1.24 -4.54
CA LEU A 104 -9.38 -1.82 -3.56
C LEU A 104 -8.20 -2.53 -4.25
N TYR A 105 -6.97 -2.18 -3.86
CA TYR A 105 -5.73 -2.74 -4.37
C TYR A 105 -4.88 -3.33 -3.25
N ARG A 106 -4.34 -4.53 -3.48
CA ARG A 106 -3.31 -5.14 -2.64
C ARG A 106 -1.94 -4.75 -3.20
N ALA A 107 -1.23 -3.83 -2.53
CA ALA A 107 0.05 -3.31 -2.98
C ALA A 107 0.90 -2.78 -1.81
N PHE A 108 2.20 -2.64 -2.00
CA PHE A 108 3.17 -2.15 -1.00
C PHE A 108 3.26 -3.01 0.27
N ASN A 109 2.83 -4.26 0.21
CA ASN A 109 2.84 -5.20 1.32
C ASN A 109 4.02 -6.19 1.28
N SER A 110 4.69 -6.34 0.12
CA SER A 110 5.62 -7.45 -0.16
C SER A 110 7.10 -7.10 -0.15
N LEU A 111 7.47 -5.85 0.13
CA LEU A 111 8.86 -5.40 0.21
C LEU A 111 9.15 -4.68 1.55
N GLY A 112 10.44 -4.56 1.92
CA GLY A 112 10.87 -3.77 3.05
C GLY A 112 10.77 -2.26 2.79
N TRP A 113 10.54 -1.47 3.84
CA TRP A 113 10.51 0.00 3.75
C TRP A 113 11.82 0.59 3.20
N ASP A 114 12.94 -0.07 3.42
CA ASP A 114 14.27 0.27 2.91
C ASP A 114 14.36 0.15 1.38
N VAL A 115 13.62 -0.79 0.77
CA VAL A 115 13.48 -0.88 -0.69
C VAL A 115 12.60 0.24 -1.21
N TYR A 116 11.53 0.64 -0.51
CA TYR A 116 10.74 1.82 -0.90
C TYR A 116 11.54 3.12 -0.82
N ALA A 117 12.47 3.22 0.14
CA ALA A 117 13.33 4.38 0.27
C ALA A 117 14.35 4.49 -0.89
N ASP A 118 14.91 3.36 -1.31
CA ASP A 118 15.87 3.28 -2.40
C ASP A 118 15.59 2.02 -3.23
N PRO A 119 14.76 2.15 -4.29
CA PRO A 119 14.23 1.02 -5.04
C PRO A 119 15.19 0.44 -6.10
N VAL A 120 16.42 0.93 -6.18
CA VAL A 120 17.44 0.40 -7.11
C VAL A 120 18.42 -0.47 -6.32
N LEU A 121 18.46 -1.76 -6.63
CA LEU A 121 19.33 -2.75 -6.01
C LEU A 121 20.20 -3.41 -7.08
N GLY A 122 21.52 -3.41 -6.88
CA GLY A 122 22.46 -4.00 -7.85
C GLY A 122 22.34 -3.41 -9.26
N GLY A 123 21.96 -2.15 -9.39
CA GLY A 123 21.72 -1.47 -10.68
C GLY A 123 20.37 -1.77 -11.32
N ALA A 124 19.51 -2.58 -10.71
CA ALA A 124 18.19 -2.90 -11.23
C ALA A 124 17.08 -2.23 -10.42
N GLN A 125 16.10 -1.64 -11.09
CA GLN A 125 14.87 -1.13 -10.49
C GLN A 125 14.04 -2.32 -9.99
N ALA A 126 13.63 -2.28 -8.73
CA ALA A 126 12.79 -3.32 -8.12
C ALA A 126 11.36 -3.31 -8.70
N ASP A 127 10.75 -4.48 -8.74
CA ASP A 127 9.36 -4.65 -9.12
C ASP A 127 8.45 -4.65 -7.88
N LEU A 128 7.27 -4.05 -8.01
CA LEU A 128 6.19 -4.19 -7.07
C LEU A 128 5.05 -4.99 -7.70
N PHE A 129 4.84 -6.20 -7.22
CA PHE A 129 3.70 -7.02 -7.60
C PHE A 129 2.45 -6.52 -6.86
N TYR A 130 1.34 -6.36 -7.59
CA TYR A 130 0.09 -5.88 -7.03
C TYR A 130 -1.10 -6.54 -7.71
N ALA A 131 -2.24 -6.61 -6.98
CA ALA A 131 -3.51 -7.11 -7.49
C ALA A 131 -4.63 -6.10 -7.20
N GLY A 132 -5.67 -6.14 -8.03
CA GLY A 132 -6.86 -5.31 -7.90
C GLY A 132 -7.50 -5.01 -9.24
N PRO A 133 -8.62 -4.26 -9.25
CA PRO A 133 -9.48 -4.12 -10.41
C PRO A 133 -8.78 -3.47 -11.60
N ALA A 134 -9.13 -3.96 -12.79
CA ALA A 134 -8.75 -3.32 -14.05
C ALA A 134 -9.46 -1.96 -14.25
N GLY A 135 -9.09 -1.22 -15.31
CA GLY A 135 -9.73 0.04 -15.68
C GLY A 135 -8.93 1.28 -15.29
N SER A 136 -9.60 2.43 -15.20
CA SER A 136 -8.94 3.73 -14.99
C SER A 136 -8.19 3.83 -13.66
N SER A 137 -8.70 3.22 -12.60
CA SER A 137 -8.04 3.18 -11.29
C SER A 137 -6.72 2.38 -11.34
N LYS A 138 -6.62 1.37 -12.22
CA LYS A 138 -5.37 0.62 -12.44
C LYS A 138 -4.24 1.53 -12.94
N THR A 139 -4.50 2.39 -13.91
CA THR A 139 -3.49 3.35 -14.39
C THR A 139 -3.03 4.30 -13.28
N GLN A 140 -3.97 4.71 -12.40
CA GLN A 140 -3.64 5.59 -11.28
C GLN A 140 -2.76 4.90 -10.23
N ILE A 141 -3.06 3.65 -9.87
CA ILE A 141 -2.20 2.91 -8.93
C ILE A 141 -0.81 2.62 -9.54
N GLU A 142 -0.73 2.31 -10.83
CA GLU A 142 0.56 2.13 -11.51
C GLU A 142 1.40 3.41 -11.49
N THR A 143 0.78 4.58 -11.69
CA THR A 143 1.45 5.87 -11.52
C THR A 143 1.97 6.03 -10.09
N LEU A 144 1.16 5.76 -9.08
CA LEU A 144 1.57 5.86 -7.69
C LEU A 144 2.72 4.89 -7.32
N ILE A 145 2.75 3.70 -7.92
CA ILE A 145 3.86 2.75 -7.74
C ILE A 145 5.13 3.27 -8.42
N ALA A 146 5.00 3.78 -9.65
CA ALA A 146 6.13 4.34 -10.40
C ALA A 146 6.73 5.58 -9.71
N ASP A 147 5.90 6.42 -9.08
CA ASP A 147 6.33 7.60 -8.33
C ASP A 147 7.11 7.28 -7.05
N VAL A 148 6.96 6.07 -6.52
CA VAL A 148 7.87 5.55 -5.47
C VAL A 148 9.22 5.14 -6.05
N GLY A 149 9.32 4.95 -7.36
CA GLY A 149 10.52 4.51 -8.09
C GLY A 149 10.53 3.00 -8.37
N LEU A 150 9.40 2.33 -8.22
CA LEU A 150 9.24 0.89 -8.47
C LEU A 150 8.62 0.64 -9.85
N ARG A 151 8.88 -0.52 -10.44
CA ARG A 151 8.16 -0.96 -11.64
C ARG A 151 6.88 -1.70 -11.23
N PRO A 152 5.69 -1.25 -11.63
CA PRO A 152 4.45 -1.92 -11.30
C PRO A 152 4.31 -3.23 -12.10
N ILE A 153 3.97 -4.32 -11.43
CA ILE A 153 3.67 -5.63 -12.05
C ILE A 153 2.28 -6.06 -11.58
N TRP A 154 1.31 -5.86 -12.44
CA TRP A 154 -0.05 -6.33 -12.18
C TRP A 154 -0.12 -7.84 -12.35
N VAL A 155 -0.55 -8.55 -11.33
CA VAL A 155 -0.67 -10.03 -11.36
C VAL A 155 -2.11 -10.49 -11.61
N GLY A 156 -3.04 -9.58 -11.72
CA GLY A 156 -4.46 -9.86 -11.98
C GLY A 156 -5.41 -9.09 -11.11
N ASP A 157 -6.69 -9.42 -11.23
CA ASP A 157 -7.78 -8.78 -10.48
C ASP A 157 -7.79 -9.23 -9.00
N THR A 158 -8.86 -8.98 -8.32
CA THR A 158 -9.08 -9.21 -6.89
C THR A 158 -8.93 -10.68 -6.46
N ASP A 159 -9.09 -11.62 -7.38
CA ASP A 159 -8.85 -13.05 -7.18
C ASP A 159 -7.36 -13.42 -7.06
N GLN A 160 -6.44 -12.50 -7.41
CA GLN A 160 -4.99 -12.72 -7.38
C GLN A 160 -4.28 -12.15 -6.13
N VAL A 161 -5.03 -11.75 -5.12
CA VAL A 161 -4.47 -11.20 -3.87
C VAL A 161 -3.55 -12.18 -3.16
N ASP A 162 -3.91 -13.46 -3.14
CA ASP A 162 -3.09 -14.50 -2.53
C ASP A 162 -1.78 -14.74 -3.30
N THR A 163 -1.75 -14.46 -4.60
CA THR A 163 -0.52 -14.46 -5.41
C THR A 163 0.44 -13.36 -4.93
N VAL A 164 -0.06 -12.16 -4.67
CA VAL A 164 0.73 -11.05 -4.09
C VAL A 164 1.25 -11.42 -2.69
N ASP A 165 0.42 -12.04 -1.86
CA ASP A 165 0.83 -12.50 -0.53
C ASP A 165 1.81 -13.69 -0.61
N GLY A 166 1.80 -14.46 -1.69
CA GLY A 166 2.83 -15.44 -2.01
C GLY A 166 4.21 -14.79 -2.20
N VAL A 167 4.27 -13.65 -2.87
CA VAL A 167 5.50 -12.84 -3.01
C VAL A 167 5.96 -12.32 -1.65
N LEU A 168 5.06 -11.85 -0.78
CA LEU A 168 5.39 -11.47 0.59
C LEU A 168 6.00 -12.65 1.36
N ARG A 169 5.40 -13.83 1.27
CA ARG A 169 5.88 -15.04 1.94
C ARG A 169 7.31 -15.39 1.51
N LEU A 170 7.57 -15.34 0.20
CA LEU A 170 8.90 -15.55 -0.35
C LEU A 170 9.88 -14.49 0.15
N TRP A 171 9.50 -13.21 0.10
CA TRP A 171 10.33 -12.11 0.60
C TRP A 171 10.66 -12.30 2.09
N TYR A 172 9.66 -12.65 2.91
CA TYR A 172 9.83 -12.84 4.34
C TYR A 172 10.85 -13.94 4.65
N THR A 173 10.73 -15.09 3.96
CA THR A 173 11.67 -16.20 4.10
C THR A 173 13.09 -15.80 3.71
N LEU A 174 13.25 -15.18 2.55
CA LEU A 174 14.56 -14.77 2.04
C LEU A 174 15.17 -13.63 2.86
N SER A 175 14.37 -12.74 3.41
CA SER A 175 14.86 -11.64 4.26
C SER A 175 15.50 -12.14 5.56
N GLY A 176 15.04 -13.27 6.09
CA GLY A 176 15.68 -13.95 7.22
C GLY A 176 17.05 -14.54 6.90
N LEU A 177 17.29 -14.89 5.64
CA LEU A 177 18.54 -15.53 5.18
C LEU A 177 19.55 -14.52 4.62
N ARG A 178 19.09 -13.44 4.01
CA ARG A 178 19.91 -12.51 3.22
C ARG A 178 19.85 -11.06 3.67
N GLY A 179 19.09 -10.78 4.73
CA GLY A 179 18.79 -9.42 5.17
C GLY A 179 17.60 -8.82 4.43
N ARG A 180 17.09 -7.71 4.95
CA ARG A 180 15.81 -7.12 4.52
C ARG A 180 15.86 -6.38 3.18
N ARG A 181 17.06 -5.93 2.76
CA ARG A 181 17.21 -5.17 1.52
C ARG A 181 17.36 -6.12 0.32
N ILE A 182 16.26 -6.79 0.01
CA ILE A 182 16.10 -7.67 -1.14
C ILE A 182 14.81 -7.30 -1.89
N ALA A 183 14.80 -7.51 -3.19
CA ALA A 183 13.68 -7.26 -4.07
C ALA A 183 13.63 -8.31 -5.18
N PHE A 184 12.57 -8.27 -5.97
CA PHE A 184 12.39 -9.17 -7.11
C PHE A 184 12.40 -8.39 -8.41
N LYS A 185 12.77 -9.07 -9.50
CA LYS A 185 12.72 -8.57 -10.86
C LYS A 185 12.13 -9.61 -11.77
N LEU A 186 11.00 -9.29 -12.40
CA LEU A 186 10.42 -10.11 -13.46
C LEU A 186 11.17 -9.80 -14.78
N ILE A 187 11.73 -10.82 -15.39
CA ILE A 187 12.35 -10.75 -16.72
C ILE A 187 11.50 -11.58 -17.65
N SER A 188 11.11 -11.01 -18.76
CA SER A 188 10.39 -11.68 -19.86
C SER A 188 10.95 -11.20 -21.19
N ASP A 189 10.81 -12.03 -22.21
CA ASP A 189 11.13 -11.70 -23.60
C ASP A 189 10.08 -10.74 -24.18
#